data_d268a5eda45093f733949e9c41f20c45
#
_entry.id   d268a5eda45093f733949e9c41f20c45
#
_cell.length_a   1.000
_cell.length_b   1.000
_cell.length_c   1.000
_cell.angle_alpha   90.00
_cell.angle_beta   90.00
_cell.angle_gamma   90.00
#
_symmetry.space_group_name_H-M   'P 1'
#
loop_
_entity.id
_entity.type
_entity.pdbx_description
1 polymer ?
#
loop_
_entity_poly.entity_id
_entity_poly.type
_entity_poly.pdbx_seq_one_letter_code
_entity_poly.pdbx_strand_id
1 'polypeptide(L)'
;LSSLFSLPAAKYNLFHLVPAYILVFSNFILIKLIFNKNISKNYIFVTFFSLSSLAFINIFFYRLGEHGTDRSAMVLIILLMVNYIYFINKKTETINTDYLKIFTIIFTIIISLKALYIIYVILFFPLIIYVYKKTKSINLFFDKNLFYCLLLLGLVVLTNFFNTGCLLFPEKKTCFFNTSWSLSLNTVEYLSVHYENWTKAGSGAG
;
A
#
# COMPACT_ATOMS: atom_id res chain seq x y z
N LEU A 1 7.82 10.08 1.95
CA LEU A 1 7.02 11.11 1.24
C LEU A 1 6.63 12.26 2.17
N SER A 2 6.22 12.00 3.41
CA SER A 2 5.91 13.06 4.40
C SER A 2 7.11 13.96 4.70
N SER A 3 8.33 13.45 4.71
CA SER A 3 9.56 14.23 4.95
C SER A 3 9.91 15.19 3.80
N LEU A 4 9.47 14.91 2.57
CA LEU A 4 9.63 15.84 1.44
C LEU A 4 8.75 17.08 1.56
N PHE A 5 7.63 16.98 2.29
CA PHE A 5 6.70 18.08 2.52
C PHE A 5 6.91 18.79 3.86
N SER A 6 7.86 18.35 4.68
CA SER A 6 8.28 19.01 5.92
C SER A 6 9.31 20.13 5.68
N LEU A 7 9.40 20.67 4.47
CA LEU A 7 10.18 21.86 4.20
C LEU A 7 9.73 23.00 5.12
N PRO A 8 10.65 23.81 5.67
CA PRO A 8 10.36 24.88 6.65
C PRO A 8 9.29 25.89 6.21
N ALA A 9 9.03 25.99 4.90
CA ALA A 9 8.00 26.85 4.32
C ALA A 9 6.63 26.18 4.19
N ALA A 10 6.56 24.84 4.35
CA ALA A 10 5.32 24.10 4.24
C ALA A 10 4.63 24.04 5.59
N LYS A 11 3.64 24.90 5.82
CA LYS A 11 2.77 24.84 6.99
C LYS A 11 2.18 23.43 7.12
N TYR A 12 1.87 23.03 8.34
CA TYR A 12 1.31 21.73 8.78
C TYR A 12 0.21 21.15 7.83
N ASN A 13 -0.47 21.99 7.08
CA ASN A 13 -1.53 21.65 6.14
C ASN A 13 -1.07 20.77 4.96
N LEU A 14 0.21 20.81 4.57
CA LEU A 14 0.73 20.00 3.46
C LEU A 14 0.90 18.53 3.83
N PHE A 15 0.97 18.20 5.12
CA PHE A 15 1.08 16.83 5.61
C PHE A 15 -0.17 15.98 5.23
N HIS A 16 -1.33 16.62 5.11
CA HIS A 16 -2.58 15.95 4.78
C HIS A 16 -2.82 15.79 3.27
N LEU A 17 -2.00 16.42 2.42
CA LEU A 17 -2.17 16.34 0.96
C LEU A 17 -2.03 14.92 0.43
N VAL A 18 -1.01 14.17 0.86
CA VAL A 18 -0.76 12.82 0.35
C VAL A 18 -1.93 11.87 0.68
N PRO A 19 -2.43 11.80 1.93
CA PRO A 19 -3.64 11.04 2.25
C PRO A 19 -4.87 11.47 1.45
N ALA A 20 -5.07 12.77 1.26
CA ALA A 20 -6.18 13.31 0.48
C ALA A 20 -6.09 12.87 -1.00
N TYR A 21 -4.91 12.93 -1.61
CA TYR A 21 -4.70 12.41 -2.97
C TYR A 21 -5.01 10.93 -3.09
N ILE A 22 -4.59 10.12 -2.13
CA ILE A 22 -4.88 8.68 -2.11
C ILE A 22 -6.39 8.45 -2.07
N LEU A 23 -7.13 9.20 -1.23
CA LEU A 23 -8.58 9.08 -1.13
C LEU A 23 -9.26 9.47 -2.44
N VAL A 24 -8.93 10.63 -2.99
CA VAL A 24 -9.53 11.15 -4.23
C VAL A 24 -9.24 10.20 -5.40
N PHE A 25 -7.99 9.75 -5.54
CA PHE A 25 -7.59 8.82 -6.59
C PHE A 25 -8.31 7.48 -6.47
N SER A 26 -8.43 6.95 -5.26
CA SER A 26 -9.14 5.69 -5.00
C SER A 26 -10.63 5.82 -5.33
N ASN A 27 -11.28 6.91 -4.91
CA ASN A 27 -12.66 7.20 -5.24
C ASN A 27 -12.87 7.31 -6.76
N PHE A 28 -11.97 8.00 -7.46
CA PHE A 28 -12.05 8.13 -8.92
C PHE A 28 -11.99 6.77 -9.63
N ILE A 29 -11.08 5.88 -9.19
CA ILE A 29 -10.98 4.53 -9.77
C ILE A 29 -12.25 3.72 -9.48
N LEU A 30 -12.77 3.75 -8.24
CA LEU A 30 -13.99 3.03 -7.87
C LEU A 30 -15.20 3.52 -8.67
N ILE A 31 -15.36 4.83 -8.82
CA ILE A 31 -16.41 5.44 -9.64
C ILE A 31 -16.27 5.00 -11.10
N LYS A 32 -15.06 5.01 -11.66
CA LYS A 32 -14.81 4.54 -13.02
C LYS A 32 -15.21 3.07 -13.20
N LEU A 33 -14.96 2.23 -12.21
CA LEU A 33 -15.36 0.81 -12.24
C LEU A 33 -16.89 0.64 -12.16
N ILE A 34 -17.59 1.46 -11.37
CA ILE A 34 -19.06 1.44 -11.24
C ILE A 34 -19.73 1.86 -12.55
N PHE A 35 -19.24 2.92 -13.19
CA PHE A 35 -19.83 3.46 -14.42
C PHE A 35 -19.31 2.84 -15.72
N ASN A 36 -18.52 1.77 -15.62
CA ASN A 36 -18.03 1.08 -16.82
C ASN A 36 -19.19 0.41 -17.56
N LYS A 37 -19.59 0.99 -18.70
CA LYS A 37 -20.75 0.56 -19.50
C LYS A 37 -20.64 -0.86 -20.09
N ASN A 38 -19.48 -1.46 -20.10
CA ASN A 38 -19.28 -2.83 -20.60
C ASN A 38 -19.68 -3.91 -19.57
N ILE A 39 -20.70 -3.62 -18.76
CA ILE A 39 -21.14 -4.50 -17.68
C ILE A 39 -21.97 -5.64 -18.28
N SER A 40 -21.31 -6.74 -18.62
CA SER A 40 -22.00 -8.04 -18.74
C SER A 40 -22.48 -8.48 -17.35
N LYS A 41 -23.45 -9.39 -17.28
CA LYS A 41 -23.97 -9.96 -16.01
C LYS A 41 -22.86 -10.41 -15.05
N ASN A 42 -21.68 -10.77 -15.57
CA ASN A 42 -20.52 -11.20 -14.78
C ASN A 42 -19.86 -10.07 -13.96
N TYR A 43 -20.14 -8.80 -14.26
CA TYR A 43 -19.56 -7.66 -13.56
C TYR A 43 -20.45 -7.08 -12.45
N ILE A 44 -21.66 -7.59 -12.26
CA ILE A 44 -22.57 -7.14 -11.19
C ILE A 44 -21.86 -7.21 -9.82
N PHE A 45 -21.14 -8.30 -9.58
CA PHE A 45 -20.40 -8.50 -8.34
C PHE A 45 -19.29 -7.45 -8.16
N VAL A 46 -18.55 -7.14 -9.23
CA VAL A 46 -17.50 -6.10 -9.20
C VAL A 46 -18.11 -4.73 -8.93
N THR A 47 -19.23 -4.41 -9.59
CA THR A 47 -19.94 -3.13 -9.39
C THR A 47 -20.44 -3.00 -7.96
N PHE A 48 -21.07 -4.04 -7.43
CA PHE A 48 -21.56 -4.07 -6.05
C PHE A 48 -20.40 -3.89 -5.06
N PHE A 49 -19.30 -4.63 -5.24
CA PHE A 49 -18.13 -4.54 -4.38
C PHE A 49 -17.45 -3.17 -4.47
N SER A 50 -17.39 -2.57 -5.66
CA SER A 50 -16.87 -1.22 -5.87
C SER A 50 -17.73 -0.16 -5.18
N LEU A 51 -19.06 -0.29 -5.26
CA LEU A 51 -20.00 0.63 -4.59
C LEU A 51 -19.90 0.51 -3.06
N SER A 52 -19.88 -0.71 -2.54
CA SER A 52 -19.72 -0.97 -1.10
C SER A 52 -18.38 -0.43 -0.60
N SER A 53 -17.31 -0.61 -1.37
CA SER A 53 -15.98 -0.08 -1.04
C SER A 53 -15.95 1.44 -1.05
N LEU A 54 -16.61 2.07 -2.04
CA LEU A 54 -16.73 3.53 -2.11
C LEU A 54 -17.46 4.08 -0.88
N ALA A 55 -18.59 3.48 -0.51
CA ALA A 55 -19.33 3.87 0.69
C ALA A 55 -18.48 3.67 1.96
N PHE A 56 -17.86 2.50 2.11
CA PHE A 56 -17.03 2.17 3.27
C PHE A 56 -15.86 3.15 3.44
N ILE A 57 -15.11 3.41 2.37
CA ILE A 57 -13.95 4.32 2.41
C ILE A 57 -14.38 5.71 2.86
N ASN A 58 -15.48 6.24 2.34
CA ASN A 58 -15.91 7.60 2.66
C ASN A 58 -16.58 7.74 4.02
N ILE A 59 -17.18 6.66 4.55
CA ILE A 59 -17.79 6.67 5.88
C ILE A 59 -16.73 6.47 6.98
N PHE A 60 -15.84 5.50 6.82
CA PHE A 60 -14.92 5.09 7.89
C PHE A 60 -13.54 5.76 7.81
N PHE A 61 -13.10 6.15 6.61
CA PHE A 61 -11.75 6.71 6.42
C PHE A 61 -11.74 8.20 6.07
N TYR A 62 -12.82 8.93 6.32
CA TYR A 62 -12.87 10.38 6.03
C TYR A 62 -11.82 11.20 6.80
N ARG A 63 -11.38 10.73 7.98
CA ARG A 63 -10.32 11.37 8.79
C ARG A 63 -8.95 10.75 8.51
N LEU A 64 -8.49 10.79 7.27
CA LEU A 64 -7.21 10.18 6.88
C LEU A 64 -5.99 10.76 7.61
N GLY A 65 -6.03 12.04 7.94
CA GLY A 65 -4.90 12.74 8.55
C GLY A 65 -4.64 12.39 10.01
N GLU A 66 -5.63 11.88 10.75
CA GLU A 66 -5.50 11.64 12.20
C GLU A 66 -4.71 10.40 12.55
N HIS A 67 -4.59 9.43 11.64
CA HIS A 67 -4.00 8.12 11.91
C HIS A 67 -2.78 7.82 11.03
N GLY A 68 -2.04 8.85 10.65
CA GLY A 68 -0.80 8.71 9.90
C GLY A 68 -0.99 7.98 8.56
N THR A 69 -0.12 7.03 8.27
CA THR A 69 -0.11 6.29 6.99
C THR A 69 -1.07 5.09 6.98
N ASP A 70 -1.59 4.66 8.12
CA ASP A 70 -2.35 3.42 8.27
C ASP A 70 -3.64 3.43 7.46
N ARG A 71 -4.44 4.50 7.60
CA ARG A 71 -5.71 4.63 6.85
C ARG A 71 -5.48 4.74 5.36
N SER A 72 -4.46 5.47 4.94
CA SER A 72 -4.07 5.57 3.53
C SER A 72 -3.72 4.21 2.93
N ALA A 73 -2.97 3.41 3.66
CA ALA A 73 -2.64 2.05 3.25
C ALA A 73 -3.89 1.15 3.19
N MET A 74 -4.80 1.24 4.16
CA MET A 74 -6.08 0.49 4.16
C MET A 74 -6.97 0.84 2.97
N VAL A 75 -7.08 2.13 2.61
CA VAL A 75 -7.80 2.57 1.42
C VAL A 75 -7.22 1.94 0.15
N LEU A 76 -5.88 1.93 0.04
CA LEU A 76 -5.22 1.30 -1.10
C LEU A 76 -5.37 -0.22 -1.12
N ILE A 77 -5.44 -0.89 0.04
CA ILE A 77 -5.73 -2.33 0.11
C ILE A 77 -7.13 -2.63 -0.43
N ILE A 78 -8.12 -1.85 -0.03
CA ILE A 78 -9.49 -2.02 -0.55
C ILE A 78 -9.49 -1.85 -2.07
N LEU A 79 -8.81 -0.81 -2.57
CA LEU A 79 -8.67 -0.59 -4.00
C LEU A 79 -7.95 -1.76 -4.69
N LEU A 80 -6.90 -2.30 -4.08
CA LEU A 80 -6.18 -3.48 -4.57
C LEU A 80 -7.10 -4.68 -4.69
N MET A 81 -7.92 -4.95 -3.68
CA MET A 81 -8.89 -6.05 -3.67
C MET A 81 -9.94 -5.89 -4.76
N VAL A 82 -10.51 -4.70 -4.95
CA VAL A 82 -11.47 -4.42 -6.02
C VAL A 82 -10.85 -4.67 -7.39
N ASN A 83 -9.63 -4.17 -7.62
CA ASN A 83 -8.92 -4.39 -8.88
C ASN A 83 -8.59 -5.87 -9.10
N TYR A 84 -8.24 -6.60 -8.04
CA TYR A 84 -8.00 -8.04 -8.10
C TYR A 84 -9.26 -8.81 -8.53
N ILE A 85 -10.41 -8.52 -7.91
CA ILE A 85 -11.70 -9.13 -8.26
C ILE A 85 -12.07 -8.77 -9.71
N TYR A 86 -11.89 -7.52 -10.11
CA TYR A 86 -12.14 -7.07 -11.48
C TYR A 86 -11.28 -7.86 -12.48
N PHE A 87 -9.99 -8.01 -12.19
CA PHE A 87 -9.06 -8.73 -13.06
C PHE A 87 -9.45 -10.20 -13.25
N ILE A 88 -9.80 -10.91 -12.14
CA ILE A 88 -10.17 -12.33 -12.21
C ILE A 88 -11.50 -12.52 -12.95
N ASN A 89 -12.46 -11.62 -12.76
CA ASN A 89 -13.77 -11.72 -13.41
C ASN A 89 -13.75 -11.31 -14.89
N LYS A 90 -12.70 -10.63 -15.33
CA LYS A 90 -12.56 -10.22 -16.73
C LYS A 90 -12.16 -11.42 -17.58
N LYS A 91 -13.16 -12.10 -18.20
CA LYS A 91 -12.99 -13.21 -19.16
C LYS A 91 -12.49 -12.69 -20.51
N THR A 92 -11.36 -12.02 -20.58
CA THR A 92 -10.74 -11.62 -21.84
C THR A 92 -9.79 -12.71 -22.32
N GLU A 93 -9.73 -12.95 -23.60
CA GLU A 93 -8.80 -13.93 -24.21
C GLU A 93 -7.34 -13.48 -24.00
N THR A 94 -7.10 -12.19 -24.03
CA THR A 94 -5.76 -11.61 -23.82
C THR A 94 -5.61 -11.06 -22.40
N ILE A 95 -4.47 -11.36 -21.77
CA ILE A 95 -4.10 -10.74 -20.48
C ILE A 95 -3.72 -9.29 -20.75
N ASN A 96 -4.47 -8.37 -20.16
CA ASN A 96 -4.07 -6.98 -20.19
C ASN A 96 -2.94 -6.75 -19.15
N THR A 97 -1.72 -6.55 -19.65
CA THR A 97 -0.52 -6.31 -18.84
C THR A 97 -0.65 -5.06 -17.98
N ASP A 98 -1.45 -4.07 -18.37
CA ASP A 98 -1.61 -2.82 -17.63
C ASP A 98 -2.24 -3.05 -16.25
N TYR A 99 -3.14 -4.05 -16.11
CA TYR A 99 -3.67 -4.40 -14.79
C TYR A 99 -2.62 -4.98 -13.85
N LEU A 100 -1.70 -5.80 -14.39
CA LEU A 100 -0.60 -6.34 -13.60
C LEU A 100 0.32 -5.22 -13.12
N LYS A 101 0.60 -4.25 -13.99
CA LYS A 101 1.40 -3.07 -13.66
C LYS A 101 0.74 -2.24 -12.55
N ILE A 102 -0.55 -1.91 -12.71
CA ILE A 102 -1.32 -1.16 -11.71
C ILE A 102 -1.32 -1.91 -10.37
N PHE A 103 -1.57 -3.23 -10.39
CA PHE A 103 -1.57 -4.06 -9.20
C PHE A 103 -0.22 -4.01 -8.48
N THR A 104 0.87 -4.17 -9.22
CA THR A 104 2.23 -4.14 -8.67
C THR A 104 2.56 -2.76 -8.08
N ILE A 105 2.20 -1.67 -8.77
CA ILE A 105 2.44 -0.30 -8.31
C ILE A 105 1.66 -0.02 -7.02
N ILE A 106 0.36 -0.33 -6.98
CA ILE A 106 -0.47 -0.11 -5.79
C ILE A 106 0.09 -0.90 -4.60
N PHE A 107 0.45 -2.17 -4.81
CA PHE A 107 1.03 -3.02 -3.78
C PHE A 107 2.35 -2.46 -3.24
N THR A 108 3.22 -1.97 -4.13
CA THR A 108 4.48 -1.33 -3.74
C THR A 108 4.25 -0.10 -2.88
N ILE A 109 3.27 0.74 -3.23
CA ILE A 109 2.90 1.92 -2.44
C ILE A 109 2.38 1.50 -1.07
N ILE A 110 1.55 0.46 -0.98
CA ILE A 110 1.02 -0.07 0.29
C ILE A 110 2.17 -0.48 1.22
N ILE A 111 3.13 -1.27 0.73
CA ILE A 111 4.29 -1.69 1.53
C ILE A 111 5.16 -0.49 1.93
N SER A 112 5.31 0.50 1.03
CA SER A 112 6.07 1.71 1.31
C SER A 112 5.44 2.57 2.41
N LEU A 113 4.11 2.53 2.54
CA LEU A 113 3.39 3.21 3.62
C LEU A 113 3.47 2.44 4.94
N LYS A 114 3.37 1.11 4.89
CA LYS A 114 3.43 0.25 6.08
C LYS A 114 3.92 -1.15 5.71
N ALA A 115 5.11 -1.50 6.17
CA ALA A 115 5.77 -2.77 5.87
C ALA A 115 4.96 -4.01 6.30
N LEU A 116 4.13 -3.90 7.35
CA LEU A 116 3.26 -4.98 7.83
C LEU A 116 2.35 -5.54 6.74
N TYR A 117 1.93 -4.70 5.79
CA TYR A 117 1.04 -5.11 4.69
C TYR A 117 1.71 -5.97 3.61
N ILE A 118 2.99 -6.32 3.79
CA ILE A 118 3.67 -7.32 2.95
C ILE A 118 2.92 -8.66 2.94
N ILE A 119 2.12 -8.96 3.96
CA ILE A 119 1.29 -10.17 4.04
C ILE A 119 0.35 -10.30 2.82
N TYR A 120 -0.05 -9.18 2.22
CA TYR A 120 -0.88 -9.19 1.01
C TYR A 120 -0.14 -9.65 -0.24
N VAL A 121 1.18 -9.94 -0.15
CA VAL A 121 1.93 -10.62 -1.23
C VAL A 121 1.28 -11.96 -1.59
N ILE A 122 0.53 -12.56 -0.67
CA ILE A 122 -0.23 -13.80 -0.89
C ILE A 122 -1.20 -13.68 -2.09
N LEU A 123 -1.69 -12.47 -2.38
CA LEU A 123 -2.57 -12.22 -3.53
C LEU A 123 -1.86 -12.37 -4.89
N PHE A 124 -0.52 -12.32 -4.91
CA PHE A 124 0.23 -12.55 -6.14
C PHE A 124 0.24 -14.02 -6.56
N PHE A 125 0.13 -14.97 -5.62
CA PHE A 125 0.15 -16.40 -5.95
C PHE A 125 -0.95 -16.79 -6.94
N PRO A 126 -2.24 -16.57 -6.65
CA PRO A 126 -3.30 -16.90 -7.60
C PRO A 126 -3.21 -16.06 -8.89
N LEU A 127 -2.70 -14.82 -8.80
CA LEU A 127 -2.47 -13.98 -9.97
C LEU A 127 -1.40 -14.57 -10.89
N ILE A 128 -0.26 -15.01 -10.33
CA ILE A 128 0.83 -15.67 -11.07
C ILE A 128 0.32 -16.96 -11.71
N ILE A 129 -0.40 -17.79 -10.94
CA ILE A 129 -0.98 -19.04 -11.45
C ILE A 129 -1.94 -18.77 -12.61
N TYR A 130 -2.80 -17.76 -12.49
CA TYR A 130 -3.74 -17.37 -13.54
C TYR A 130 -3.01 -16.93 -14.81
N VAL A 131 -2.02 -16.04 -14.67
CA VAL A 131 -1.20 -15.55 -15.79
C VAL A 131 -0.43 -16.70 -16.44
N TYR A 132 0.23 -17.54 -15.64
CA TYR A 132 0.99 -18.69 -16.14
C TYR A 132 0.11 -19.70 -16.90
N LYS A 133 -1.07 -20.04 -16.37
CA LYS A 133 -2.02 -20.94 -17.05
C LYS A 133 -2.41 -20.40 -18.41
N LYS A 134 -2.51 -19.10 -18.56
CA LYS A 134 -3.01 -18.44 -19.77
C LYS A 134 -1.93 -18.16 -20.81
N THR A 135 -0.73 -17.74 -20.36
CA THR A 135 0.36 -17.33 -21.27
C THR A 135 1.50 -18.32 -21.37
N LYS A 136 1.55 -19.31 -20.47
CA LYS A 136 2.69 -20.23 -20.29
C LYS A 136 4.03 -19.51 -20.04
N SER A 137 3.97 -18.23 -19.66
CA SER A 137 5.17 -17.41 -19.39
C SER A 137 4.96 -16.56 -18.14
N ILE A 138 6.01 -16.43 -17.34
CA ILE A 138 6.06 -15.56 -16.16
C ILE A 138 6.69 -14.20 -16.53
N ASN A 139 7.30 -14.08 -17.71
CA ASN A 139 8.05 -12.89 -18.12
C ASN A 139 7.23 -11.60 -18.09
N LEU A 140 5.88 -11.69 -18.12
CA LEU A 140 4.99 -10.53 -18.00
C LEU A 140 5.10 -9.78 -16.66
N PHE A 141 5.62 -10.45 -15.62
CA PHE A 141 5.88 -9.81 -14.33
C PHE A 141 7.25 -9.11 -14.29
N PHE A 142 8.19 -9.54 -15.14
CA PHE A 142 9.54 -8.97 -15.22
C PHE A 142 9.59 -7.86 -16.27
N ASP A 143 8.89 -6.77 -15.99
CA ASP A 143 8.87 -5.57 -16.84
C ASP A 143 9.61 -4.42 -16.14
N LYS A 144 9.91 -3.36 -16.89
CA LYS A 144 10.52 -2.12 -16.37
C LYS A 144 9.80 -1.57 -15.13
N ASN A 145 8.48 -1.77 -15.03
CA ASN A 145 7.71 -1.37 -13.85
C ASN A 145 8.13 -2.08 -12.58
N LEU A 146 8.46 -3.39 -12.65
CA LEU A 146 8.96 -4.12 -11.48
C LEU A 146 10.28 -3.52 -11.00
N PHE A 147 11.16 -3.12 -11.93
CA PHE A 147 12.41 -2.45 -11.58
C PHE A 147 12.14 -1.13 -10.83
N TYR A 148 11.22 -0.29 -11.32
CA TYR A 148 10.85 0.96 -10.61
C TYR A 148 10.21 0.69 -9.24
N CYS A 149 9.41 -0.37 -9.11
CA CYS A 149 8.84 -0.78 -7.83
C CYS A 149 9.93 -1.21 -6.83
N LEU A 150 10.90 -2.00 -7.27
CA LEU A 150 12.04 -2.42 -6.44
C LEU A 150 12.91 -1.24 -6.05
N LEU A 151 13.14 -0.30 -6.97
CA LEU A 151 13.87 0.93 -6.70
C LEU A 151 13.14 1.77 -5.63
N LEU A 152 11.83 1.92 -5.74
CA LEU A 152 11.03 2.63 -4.73
C LEU A 152 11.14 1.97 -3.36
N LEU A 153 11.02 0.63 -3.28
CA LEU A 153 11.20 -0.10 -2.03
C LEU A 153 12.61 0.06 -1.46
N GLY A 154 13.62 0.02 -2.32
CA GLY A 154 15.01 0.30 -1.93
C GLY A 154 15.19 1.68 -1.34
N LEU A 155 14.58 2.72 -1.96
CA LEU A 155 14.61 4.08 -1.43
C LEU A 155 13.92 4.18 -0.06
N VAL A 156 12.83 3.47 0.18
CA VAL A 156 12.15 3.43 1.49
C VAL A 156 13.04 2.81 2.54
N VAL A 157 13.70 1.69 2.24
CA VAL A 157 14.65 1.03 3.16
C VAL A 157 15.83 1.96 3.46
N LEU A 158 16.40 2.61 2.44
CA LEU A 158 17.48 3.58 2.61
C LEU A 158 17.04 4.77 3.48
N THR A 159 15.84 5.30 3.26
CA THR A 159 15.30 6.40 4.07
C THR A 159 15.15 5.98 5.54
N ASN A 160 14.63 4.77 5.80
CA ASN A 160 14.57 4.24 7.16
C ASN A 160 15.96 4.12 7.78
N PHE A 161 16.91 3.58 7.04
CA PHE A 161 18.29 3.43 7.51
C PHE A 161 18.92 4.77 7.86
N PHE A 162 18.83 5.78 6.99
CA PHE A 162 19.41 7.10 7.24
C PHE A 162 18.71 7.87 8.36
N ASN A 163 17.42 7.63 8.61
CA ASN A 163 16.67 8.32 9.65
C ASN A 163 16.79 7.65 11.03
N THR A 164 16.97 6.34 11.09
CA THR A 164 16.87 5.58 12.34
C THR A 164 18.10 4.69 12.63
N GLY A 165 18.92 4.42 11.62
CA GLY A 165 19.97 3.40 11.69
C GLY A 165 19.45 1.97 11.48
N CYS A 166 18.15 1.79 11.17
CA CYS A 166 17.53 0.48 10.99
C CYS A 166 17.02 0.30 9.56
N LEU A 167 17.22 -0.87 8.96
CA LEU A 167 16.65 -1.18 7.64
C LEU A 167 15.12 -1.32 7.71
N LEU A 168 14.61 -1.98 8.76
CA LEU A 168 13.18 -2.19 9.01
C LEU A 168 12.84 -1.73 10.43
N PHE A 169 12.65 -0.43 10.61
CA PHE A 169 12.30 0.15 11.92
C PHE A 169 10.84 -0.26 12.31
N PRO A 170 10.57 -0.64 13.57
CA PRO A 170 11.45 -0.69 14.75
C PRO A 170 12.06 -2.06 15.06
N GLU A 171 12.28 -2.94 14.06
CA GLU A 171 12.85 -4.27 14.26
C GLU A 171 14.35 -4.18 14.62
N LYS A 172 14.70 -4.38 15.89
CA LYS A 172 16.07 -4.19 16.41
C LYS A 172 17.14 -5.05 15.74
N LYS A 173 16.77 -6.25 15.21
CA LYS A 173 17.70 -7.13 14.51
C LYS A 173 18.22 -6.55 13.20
N THR A 174 17.55 -5.52 12.67
CA THR A 174 17.90 -4.85 11.43
C THR A 174 18.60 -3.51 11.64
N CYS A 175 18.93 -3.17 12.91
CA CYS A 175 19.49 -1.88 13.30
C CYS A 175 21.00 -1.93 13.51
N PHE A 176 21.67 -0.87 13.10
CA PHE A 176 23.11 -0.65 13.24
C PHE A 176 23.34 0.46 14.27
N PHE A 177 23.71 0.09 15.50
CA PHE A 177 23.84 1.03 16.63
C PHE A 177 25.21 1.72 16.71
N ASN A 178 26.13 1.38 15.83
CA ASN A 178 27.53 1.89 15.88
C ASN A 178 27.73 3.19 15.11
N THR A 179 26.66 3.83 14.64
CA THR A 179 26.75 5.07 13.86
C THR A 179 26.31 6.26 14.71
N SER A 180 26.96 7.43 14.52
CA SER A 180 26.70 8.65 15.32
C SER A 180 25.28 9.20 15.19
N TRP A 181 24.56 8.81 14.13
CA TRP A 181 23.21 9.29 13.84
C TRP A 181 22.12 8.23 14.12
N SER A 182 22.49 6.99 14.44
CA SER A 182 21.51 5.95 14.73
C SER A 182 20.80 6.19 16.08
N LEU A 183 19.54 5.74 16.13
CA LEU A 183 18.81 5.72 17.41
C LEU A 183 19.50 4.78 18.39
N SER A 184 19.45 5.12 19.68
CA SER A 184 19.99 4.24 20.72
C SER A 184 19.18 2.94 20.82
N LEU A 185 19.84 1.85 21.24
CA LEU A 185 19.19 0.55 21.46
C LEU A 185 17.95 0.68 22.37
N ASN A 186 18.09 1.43 23.47
CA ASN A 186 17.00 1.64 24.44
C ASN A 186 15.80 2.33 23.79
N THR A 187 16.03 3.30 22.90
CA THR A 187 14.96 3.99 22.18
C THR A 187 14.23 3.04 21.23
N VAL A 188 14.96 2.21 20.50
CA VAL A 188 14.37 1.24 19.57
C VAL A 188 13.56 0.19 20.32
N GLU A 189 14.06 -0.33 21.44
CA GLU A 189 13.36 -1.30 22.28
C GLU A 189 12.07 -0.70 22.88
N TYR A 190 12.16 0.51 23.42
CA TYR A 190 10.99 1.22 23.95
C TYR A 190 9.91 1.38 22.87
N LEU A 191 10.27 1.84 21.68
CA LEU A 191 9.33 2.02 20.60
C LEU A 191 8.77 0.68 20.08
N SER A 192 9.58 -0.38 20.01
CA SER A 192 9.10 -1.72 19.63
C SER A 192 8.04 -2.23 20.59
N VAL A 193 8.29 -2.13 21.92
CA VAL A 193 7.32 -2.51 22.97
C VAL A 193 6.07 -1.64 22.91
N HIS A 194 6.23 -0.32 22.68
CA HIS A 194 5.11 0.61 22.56
C HIS A 194 4.18 0.22 21.38
N TYR A 195 4.75 -0.08 20.20
CA TYR A 195 3.97 -0.54 19.05
C TYR A 195 3.31 -1.90 19.30
N GLU A 196 4.00 -2.82 19.97
CA GLU A 196 3.44 -4.11 20.33
C GLU A 196 2.24 -3.98 21.28
N ASN A 197 2.36 -3.13 22.31
CA ASN A 197 1.27 -2.85 23.24
C ASN A 197 0.07 -2.19 22.53
N TRP A 198 0.34 -1.27 21.61
CA TRP A 198 -0.69 -0.62 20.82
C TRP A 198 -1.47 -1.61 19.95
N THR A 199 -0.79 -2.59 19.34
CA THR A 199 -1.43 -3.61 18.50
C THR A 199 -2.28 -4.60 19.31
N LYS A 200 -1.95 -4.81 20.59
CA LYS A 200 -2.70 -5.66 21.52
C LYS A 200 -3.87 -4.94 22.19
N ALA A 201 -4.28 -3.76 21.70
CA ALA A 201 -5.30 -2.89 22.31
C ALA A 201 -5.02 -2.59 23.80
N GLY A 202 -3.80 -2.78 24.23
CA GLY A 202 -3.33 -2.36 25.52
C GLY A 202 -3.39 -0.84 25.60
N SER A 203 -4.07 -0.32 26.61
CA SER A 203 -3.86 1.05 27.07
C SER A 203 -2.36 1.32 27.03
N GLY A 204 -2.01 2.46 26.42
CA GLY A 204 -0.62 2.83 26.25
C GLY A 204 0.20 2.56 27.51
N ALA A 205 1.46 2.27 27.29
CA ALA A 205 2.40 2.13 28.38
C ALA A 205 2.26 3.36 29.29
N GLY A 206 1.57 3.14 30.40
CA GLY A 206 1.59 4.04 31.54
C GLY A 206 2.93 3.95 32.21
#